data_240cc0a3fc6edae2f92bc3957b7fea90
#
_entry.id   240cc0a3fc6edae2f92bc3957b7fea90
#
_cell.length_a   1.000
_cell.length_b   1.000
_cell.length_c   1.000
_cell.angle_alpha   90.00
_cell.angle_beta   90.00
_cell.angle_gamma   90.00
#
_symmetry.space_group_name_H-M   'P 1'
#
loop_
_entity.id
_entity.type
_entity.pdbx_description
1 polymer ?
#
loop_
_entity_poly.entity_id
_entity_poly.type
_entity_poly.pdbx_seq_one_letter_code
_entity_poly.pdbx_strand_id
1 'polypeptide(L)'
;EWLYALLSPYYCHDNGRPGIDPVVLIKMVLIQHLFGIASLRQTYREIQVNVAYRWFLGYGLLEQIPHFATVSYAFCKRFPDEVISEIFEHILNKALNNRMVDPSMVFIDGTHIKASANKKKFQKEQVRKAAKIYSGELRREVNAEREKLGKKPIEDDDNNNPQNPGGGETAEKTVSTTDPDCGMFVKGEHERQFAYEAHTVCDKSWFVLGVEVTAGNVHDSVAWDAVYDEVTRKFNEVKFVTMDAGYKTPWIAKKTLEDGSVPVLPYTRYTGRQDRYKPWEYTYDPANDTYTCPRGGILRHTTTDRDGKRTYRSTPEQCRS
;
A
#
# COMPACT_ATOMS: atom_id res chain seq x y z
N GLU A 1 -3.37 -1.04 -32.47
CA GLU A 1 -2.23 -1.85 -32.94
C GLU A 1 -1.36 -2.34 -31.76
N TRP A 2 -0.82 -1.45 -30.89
CA TRP A 2 0.05 -1.85 -29.80
C TRP A 2 -0.62 -2.85 -28.81
N LEU A 3 -1.88 -2.63 -28.45
CA LEU A 3 -2.64 -3.50 -27.54
C LEU A 3 -2.84 -4.90 -28.14
N TYR A 4 -3.07 -4.96 -29.45
CA TYR A 4 -3.16 -6.23 -30.17
C TYR A 4 -1.80 -6.97 -30.15
N ALA A 5 -0.71 -6.25 -30.40
CA ALA A 5 0.64 -6.83 -30.35
C ALA A 5 0.99 -7.36 -28.94
N LEU A 6 0.59 -6.64 -27.89
CA LEU A 6 0.76 -7.05 -26.51
C LEU A 6 0.01 -8.35 -26.18
N LEU A 7 -1.21 -8.48 -26.67
CA LEU A 7 -2.12 -9.55 -26.26
C LEU A 7 -2.07 -10.78 -27.17
N SER A 8 -1.65 -10.63 -28.44
CA SER A 8 -1.64 -11.72 -29.44
C SER A 8 -0.77 -12.92 -29.05
N PRO A 9 0.37 -12.78 -28.34
CA PRO A 9 1.17 -13.94 -27.92
C PRO A 9 0.45 -14.93 -27.00
N TYR A 10 -0.60 -14.47 -26.31
CA TYR A 10 -1.42 -15.34 -25.45
C TYR A 10 -2.53 -16.10 -26.19
N TYR A 11 -2.50 -16.06 -27.52
CA TYR A 11 -3.43 -16.77 -28.40
C TYR A 11 -2.71 -17.80 -29.25
N CYS A 12 -3.32 -18.97 -29.42
CA CYS A 12 -2.81 -19.97 -30.34
C CYS A 12 -3.18 -19.60 -31.78
N HIS A 13 -2.20 -19.57 -32.67
CA HIS A 13 -2.41 -19.20 -34.09
C HIS A 13 -2.90 -20.37 -34.96
N ASP A 14 -2.50 -21.62 -34.62
CA ASP A 14 -2.60 -22.75 -35.54
C ASP A 14 -3.57 -23.85 -35.08
N ASN A 15 -4.22 -23.70 -33.94
CA ASN A 15 -5.07 -24.76 -33.40
C ASN A 15 -6.35 -24.23 -32.72
N GLY A 16 -7.47 -24.88 -32.98
CA GLY A 16 -8.73 -24.64 -32.34
C GLY A 16 -9.66 -23.66 -33.08
N ARG A 17 -10.74 -23.26 -32.41
CA ARG A 17 -11.69 -22.27 -32.92
C ARG A 17 -11.00 -20.89 -32.98
N PRO A 18 -11.23 -20.08 -34.04
CA PRO A 18 -10.70 -18.73 -34.11
C PRO A 18 -10.98 -17.95 -32.83
N GLY A 19 -9.90 -17.39 -32.24
CA GLY A 19 -9.98 -16.62 -31.02
C GLY A 19 -10.76 -15.32 -31.25
N ILE A 20 -11.42 -14.84 -30.20
CA ILE A 20 -12.02 -13.49 -30.22
C ILE A 20 -10.86 -12.50 -30.12
N ASP A 21 -10.95 -11.41 -30.89
CA ASP A 21 -9.98 -10.31 -30.83
C ASP A 21 -9.75 -9.88 -29.36
N PRO A 22 -8.51 -10.00 -28.85
CA PRO A 22 -8.20 -9.65 -27.46
C PRO A 22 -8.50 -8.19 -27.11
N VAL A 23 -8.39 -7.30 -28.09
CA VAL A 23 -8.70 -5.87 -27.90
C VAL A 23 -10.17 -5.68 -27.53
N VAL A 24 -11.07 -6.47 -28.11
CA VAL A 24 -12.50 -6.43 -27.78
C VAL A 24 -12.74 -6.81 -26.31
N LEU A 25 -12.02 -7.80 -25.78
CA LEU A 25 -12.17 -8.24 -24.40
C LEU A 25 -11.75 -7.13 -23.42
N ILE A 26 -10.65 -6.43 -23.70
CA ILE A 26 -10.21 -5.26 -22.92
C ILE A 26 -11.24 -4.12 -23.00
N LYS A 27 -11.75 -3.83 -24.20
CA LYS A 27 -12.79 -2.80 -24.40
C LYS A 27 -14.08 -3.11 -23.61
N MET A 28 -14.48 -4.38 -23.50
CA MET A 28 -15.65 -4.77 -22.70
C MET A 28 -15.44 -4.48 -21.20
N VAL A 29 -14.25 -4.79 -20.67
CA VAL A 29 -13.90 -4.45 -19.28
C VAL A 29 -13.83 -2.93 -19.09
N LEU A 30 -13.29 -2.21 -20.06
CA LEU A 30 -13.24 -0.76 -20.03
C LEU A 30 -14.65 -0.15 -19.96
N ILE A 31 -15.61 -0.63 -20.76
CA ILE A 31 -17.02 -0.22 -20.67
C ILE A 31 -17.56 -0.46 -19.26
N GLN A 32 -17.31 -1.63 -18.68
CA GLN A 32 -17.76 -1.95 -17.32
C GLN A 32 -17.31 -0.91 -16.29
N HIS A 33 -16.04 -0.58 -16.30
CA HIS A 33 -15.46 0.31 -15.29
C HIS A 33 -15.80 1.78 -15.55
N LEU A 34 -15.75 2.25 -16.80
CA LEU A 34 -16.08 3.64 -17.16
C LEU A 34 -17.53 4.00 -16.84
N PHE A 35 -18.45 3.07 -16.99
CA PHE A 35 -19.88 3.31 -16.75
C PHE A 35 -20.37 2.74 -15.40
N GLY A 36 -19.48 2.23 -14.56
CA GLY A 36 -19.83 1.74 -13.23
C GLY A 36 -20.79 0.54 -13.24
N ILE A 37 -20.72 -0.30 -14.28
CA ILE A 37 -21.62 -1.46 -14.42
C ILE A 37 -21.19 -2.54 -13.41
N ALA A 38 -22.16 -3.03 -12.63
CA ALA A 38 -21.90 -3.86 -11.46
C ALA A 38 -21.25 -5.24 -11.74
N SER A 39 -21.34 -5.77 -12.97
CA SER A 39 -20.80 -7.09 -13.32
C SER A 39 -20.60 -7.28 -14.82
N LEU A 40 -19.65 -8.15 -15.21
CA LEU A 40 -19.44 -8.55 -16.59
C LEU A 40 -20.71 -9.11 -17.25
N ARG A 41 -21.57 -9.83 -16.51
CA ARG A 41 -22.84 -10.33 -17.01
C ARG A 41 -23.80 -9.19 -17.36
N GLN A 42 -23.85 -8.17 -16.52
CA GLN A 42 -24.67 -6.99 -16.80
C GLN A 42 -24.08 -6.19 -17.97
N THR A 43 -22.76 -6.02 -18.01
CA THR A 43 -22.05 -5.38 -19.15
C THR A 43 -22.39 -6.06 -20.46
N TYR A 44 -22.35 -7.39 -20.50
CA TYR A 44 -22.74 -8.17 -21.68
C TYR A 44 -24.17 -7.87 -22.13
N ARG A 45 -25.14 -7.82 -21.20
CA ARG A 45 -26.54 -7.52 -21.48
C ARG A 45 -26.72 -6.09 -22.02
N GLU A 46 -26.03 -5.14 -21.42
CA GLU A 46 -26.10 -3.74 -21.89
C GLU A 46 -25.48 -3.55 -23.27
N ILE A 47 -24.34 -4.19 -23.54
CA ILE A 47 -23.72 -4.15 -24.87
C ILE A 47 -24.65 -4.74 -25.92
N GLN A 48 -25.48 -5.75 -25.62
CA GLN A 48 -26.41 -6.34 -26.58
C GLN A 48 -27.42 -5.32 -27.14
N VAL A 49 -27.84 -4.37 -26.32
CA VAL A 49 -28.90 -3.41 -26.65
C VAL A 49 -28.42 -1.97 -26.87
N ASN A 50 -27.18 -1.65 -26.48
CA ASN A 50 -26.61 -0.32 -26.59
C ASN A 50 -25.77 -0.20 -27.88
N VAL A 51 -26.28 0.58 -28.83
CA VAL A 51 -25.63 0.80 -30.13
C VAL A 51 -24.26 1.47 -29.99
N ALA A 52 -24.10 2.41 -29.06
CA ALA A 52 -22.81 3.08 -28.82
C ALA A 52 -21.74 2.12 -28.33
N TYR A 53 -22.10 1.22 -27.42
CA TYR A 53 -21.16 0.19 -26.93
C TYR A 53 -20.77 -0.79 -28.04
N ARG A 54 -21.75 -1.22 -28.85
CA ARG A 54 -21.51 -2.10 -30.01
C ARG A 54 -20.56 -1.44 -31.02
N TRP A 55 -20.82 -0.19 -31.34
CA TRP A 55 -19.97 0.60 -32.23
C TRP A 55 -18.54 0.74 -31.68
N PHE A 56 -18.40 1.04 -30.41
CA PHE A 56 -17.07 1.14 -29.76
C PHE A 56 -16.30 -0.18 -29.83
N LEU A 57 -16.99 -1.30 -29.72
CA LEU A 57 -16.39 -2.64 -29.85
C LEU A 57 -16.10 -3.03 -31.30
N GLY A 58 -16.69 -2.36 -32.27
CA GLY A 58 -16.60 -2.68 -33.70
C GLY A 58 -17.62 -3.72 -34.19
N TYR A 59 -18.75 -3.89 -33.47
CA TYR A 59 -19.79 -4.88 -33.80
C TYR A 59 -21.01 -4.22 -34.42
N GLY A 60 -21.52 -4.81 -35.52
CA GLY A 60 -22.79 -4.45 -36.11
C GLY A 60 -23.99 -4.85 -35.23
N LEU A 61 -25.19 -4.35 -35.59
CA LEU A 61 -26.40 -4.55 -34.77
C LEU A 61 -26.80 -6.03 -34.62
N LEU A 62 -26.57 -6.84 -35.64
CA LEU A 62 -26.97 -8.25 -35.67
C LEU A 62 -25.82 -9.21 -35.34
N GLU A 63 -24.61 -8.71 -35.18
CA GLU A 63 -23.45 -9.53 -34.87
C GLU A 63 -23.47 -10.01 -33.42
N GLN A 64 -23.01 -11.24 -33.21
CA GLN A 64 -22.94 -11.81 -31.87
C GLN A 64 -21.70 -11.31 -31.14
N ILE A 65 -21.91 -10.62 -30.02
CA ILE A 65 -20.80 -10.15 -29.16
C ILE A 65 -20.24 -11.29 -28.31
N PRO A 66 -18.97 -11.17 -27.83
CA PRO A 66 -18.36 -12.13 -26.96
C PRO A 66 -19.16 -12.34 -25.67
N HIS A 67 -19.33 -13.57 -25.26
CA HIS A 67 -20.00 -13.90 -24.01
C HIS A 67 -19.16 -13.48 -22.80
N PHE A 68 -19.79 -13.02 -21.73
CA PHE A 68 -19.09 -12.56 -20.52
C PHE A 68 -18.15 -13.60 -19.90
N ALA A 69 -18.46 -14.91 -20.03
CA ALA A 69 -17.59 -15.98 -19.55
C ALA A 69 -16.24 -16.02 -20.31
N THR A 70 -16.22 -15.64 -21.59
CA THR A 70 -14.98 -15.57 -22.37
C THR A 70 -14.09 -14.44 -21.86
N VAL A 71 -14.67 -13.30 -21.51
CA VAL A 71 -13.96 -12.18 -20.90
C VAL A 71 -13.38 -12.61 -19.55
N SER A 72 -14.21 -13.19 -18.69
CA SER A 72 -13.76 -13.70 -17.38
C SER A 72 -12.62 -14.71 -17.50
N TYR A 73 -12.74 -15.66 -18.43
CA TYR A 73 -11.67 -16.65 -18.66
C TYR A 73 -10.36 -16.00 -19.11
N ALA A 74 -10.44 -15.00 -20.00
CA ALA A 74 -9.24 -14.31 -20.48
C ALA A 74 -8.47 -13.63 -19.34
N PHE A 75 -9.19 -12.89 -18.49
CA PHE A 75 -8.56 -12.20 -17.35
C PHE A 75 -8.13 -13.12 -16.20
N CYS A 76 -8.84 -14.21 -15.95
CA CYS A 76 -8.50 -15.12 -14.85
C CYS A 76 -7.50 -16.22 -15.22
N LYS A 77 -7.32 -16.52 -16.50
CA LYS A 77 -6.57 -17.72 -16.92
C LYS A 77 -5.61 -17.51 -18.09
N ARG A 78 -5.84 -16.51 -18.92
CA ARG A 78 -5.06 -16.32 -20.16
C ARG A 78 -4.06 -15.18 -20.07
N PHE A 79 -4.51 -14.02 -19.56
CA PHE A 79 -3.63 -12.87 -19.42
C PHE A 79 -2.95 -12.93 -18.06
N PRO A 80 -1.62 -12.90 -18.00
CA PRO A 80 -0.90 -12.72 -16.73
C PRO A 80 -1.06 -11.27 -16.21
N ASP A 81 -0.77 -11.07 -14.93
CA ASP A 81 -0.96 -9.78 -14.25
C ASP A 81 -0.07 -8.68 -14.86
N GLU A 82 1.09 -9.07 -15.40
CA GLU A 82 2.02 -8.16 -16.08
C GLU A 82 1.38 -7.43 -17.26
N VAL A 83 0.46 -8.08 -17.95
CA VAL A 83 -0.28 -7.47 -19.09
C VAL A 83 -1.09 -6.25 -18.63
N ILE A 84 -1.72 -6.34 -17.48
CA ILE A 84 -2.50 -5.23 -16.92
C ILE A 84 -1.58 -4.09 -16.52
N SER A 85 -0.44 -4.42 -15.91
CA SER A 85 0.61 -3.45 -15.56
C SER A 85 1.15 -2.74 -16.81
N GLU A 86 1.42 -3.46 -17.90
CA GLU A 86 1.88 -2.86 -19.16
C GLU A 86 0.83 -1.95 -19.80
N ILE A 87 -0.46 -2.31 -19.72
CA ILE A 87 -1.54 -1.44 -20.19
C ILE A 87 -1.59 -0.15 -19.37
N PHE A 88 -1.49 -0.27 -18.06
CA PHE A 88 -1.46 0.88 -17.16
C PHE A 88 -0.26 1.79 -17.47
N GLU A 89 0.94 1.24 -17.55
CA GLU A 89 2.16 1.97 -17.90
C GLU A 89 2.06 2.69 -19.24
N HIS A 90 1.48 2.05 -20.25
CA HIS A 90 1.29 2.68 -21.55
C HIS A 90 0.37 3.90 -21.49
N ILE A 91 -0.72 3.81 -20.73
CA ILE A 91 -1.66 4.92 -20.54
C ILE A 91 -0.99 6.05 -19.76
N LEU A 92 -0.29 5.72 -18.67
CA LEU A 92 0.42 6.68 -17.84
C LEU A 92 1.50 7.42 -18.64
N ASN A 93 2.29 6.71 -19.45
CA ASN A 93 3.30 7.31 -20.32
C ASN A 93 2.68 8.26 -21.36
N LYS A 94 1.50 7.94 -21.89
CA LYS A 94 0.78 8.88 -22.77
C LYS A 94 0.34 10.14 -22.04
N ALA A 95 -0.16 10.01 -20.81
CA ALA A 95 -0.54 11.15 -19.98
C ALA A 95 0.66 12.03 -19.64
N LEU A 96 1.80 11.42 -19.30
CA LEU A 96 3.08 12.13 -19.07
C LEU A 96 3.55 12.89 -20.32
N ASN A 97 3.58 12.23 -21.47
CA ASN A 97 4.00 12.85 -22.73
C ASN A 97 3.12 14.04 -23.13
N ASN A 98 1.86 14.03 -22.72
CA ASN A 98 0.93 15.14 -22.93
C ASN A 98 0.94 16.17 -21.76
N ARG A 99 1.86 16.05 -20.82
CA ARG A 99 2.00 16.95 -19.63
C ARG A 99 0.74 17.05 -18.80
N MET A 100 -0.02 15.95 -18.71
CA MET A 100 -1.24 15.88 -17.90
C MET A 100 -0.95 15.49 -16.45
N VAL A 101 0.22 14.92 -16.18
CA VAL A 101 0.66 14.39 -14.88
C VAL A 101 1.73 15.29 -14.30
N ASP A 102 1.65 15.58 -13.00
CA ASP A 102 2.64 16.32 -12.23
C ASP A 102 3.04 15.54 -10.97
N PRO A 103 4.12 14.75 -11.02
CA PRO A 103 4.54 13.91 -9.91
C PRO A 103 5.24 14.67 -8.77
N SER A 104 5.36 15.99 -8.84
CA SER A 104 6.05 16.79 -7.80
C SER A 104 5.42 16.69 -6.42
N MET A 105 4.11 16.43 -6.37
CA MET A 105 3.34 16.19 -5.14
C MET A 105 2.48 14.96 -5.34
N VAL A 106 2.69 13.96 -4.50
CA VAL A 106 1.94 12.70 -4.55
C VAL A 106 1.10 12.50 -3.29
N PHE A 107 -0.01 11.80 -3.46
CA PHE A 107 -0.97 11.44 -2.42
C PHE A 107 -1.07 9.93 -2.36
N ILE A 108 -0.79 9.34 -1.20
CA ILE A 108 -0.86 7.89 -0.97
C ILE A 108 -2.05 7.61 -0.06
N ASP A 109 -2.95 6.74 -0.51
CA ASP A 109 -4.14 6.35 0.25
C ASP A 109 -4.51 4.89 -0.03
N GLY A 110 -5.08 4.23 0.97
CA GLY A 110 -5.56 2.86 0.91
C GLY A 110 -7.08 2.78 0.76
N THR A 111 -7.55 1.99 -0.19
CA THR A 111 -8.98 1.77 -0.39
C THR A 111 -9.31 0.28 -0.29
N HIS A 112 -10.21 -0.07 0.63
CA HIS A 112 -10.65 -1.46 0.77
C HIS A 112 -11.64 -1.85 -0.32
N ILE A 113 -11.33 -2.94 -1.02
CA ILE A 113 -12.14 -3.54 -2.07
C ILE A 113 -12.71 -4.86 -1.55
N LYS A 114 -14.03 -4.95 -1.45
CA LYS A 114 -14.70 -6.15 -0.96
C LYS A 114 -14.39 -7.35 -1.86
N ALA A 115 -13.85 -8.41 -1.26
CA ALA A 115 -13.60 -9.66 -1.95
C ALA A 115 -14.92 -10.40 -2.28
N SER A 116 -14.91 -11.15 -3.37
CA SER A 116 -16.00 -12.06 -3.74
C SER A 116 -15.96 -13.36 -2.91
N ALA A 117 -15.77 -13.23 -1.60
CA ALA A 117 -15.59 -14.32 -0.68
C ALA A 117 -16.84 -14.52 0.21
N ASN A 118 -17.16 -15.79 0.51
CA ASN A 118 -18.27 -16.11 1.41
C ASN A 118 -17.85 -15.89 2.87
N LYS A 119 -18.47 -14.93 3.55
CA LYS A 119 -18.18 -14.58 4.95
C LYS A 119 -18.31 -15.75 5.95
N LYS A 120 -19.10 -16.76 5.62
CA LYS A 120 -19.35 -17.93 6.48
C LYS A 120 -18.40 -19.10 6.19
N LYS A 121 -17.64 -19.05 5.10
CA LYS A 121 -16.69 -20.08 4.69
C LYS A 121 -15.27 -19.61 4.97
N PHE A 122 -14.78 -19.88 6.16
CA PHE A 122 -13.43 -19.53 6.59
C PHE A 122 -12.85 -20.65 7.46
N GLN A 123 -11.54 -20.68 7.54
CA GLN A 123 -10.77 -21.49 8.47
C GLN A 123 -9.84 -20.57 9.27
N LYS A 124 -9.45 -21.05 10.45
CA LYS A 124 -8.47 -20.37 11.28
C LYS A 124 -7.12 -21.03 11.08
N GLU A 125 -6.16 -20.29 10.69
CA GLU A 125 -4.78 -20.74 10.49
C GLU A 125 -3.88 -20.12 11.56
N GLN A 126 -2.98 -20.93 12.12
CA GLN A 126 -1.92 -20.43 12.96
C GLN A 126 -0.82 -19.89 12.05
N VAL A 127 -0.70 -18.58 12.00
CA VAL A 127 0.38 -17.91 11.26
C VAL A 127 1.35 -17.29 12.25
N ARG A 128 2.64 -17.26 11.87
CA ARG A 128 3.62 -16.49 12.63
C ARG A 128 3.24 -15.03 12.55
N LYS A 129 3.26 -14.34 13.69
CA LYS A 129 3.17 -12.87 13.67
C LYS A 129 4.28 -12.39 12.75
N ALA A 130 3.93 -11.68 11.70
CA ALA A 130 4.91 -11.01 10.87
C ALA A 130 5.75 -10.11 11.79
N ALA A 131 7.02 -10.44 11.95
CA ALA A 131 7.95 -9.53 12.59
C ALA A 131 7.85 -8.23 11.83
N LYS A 132 7.61 -7.13 12.53
CA LYS A 132 7.63 -5.80 11.91
C LYS A 132 8.94 -5.71 11.15
N ILE A 133 8.87 -5.55 9.84
CA ILE A 133 10.01 -5.57 8.91
C ILE A 133 11.09 -4.54 9.29
N TYR A 134 10.74 -3.56 10.12
CA TYR A 134 11.64 -2.61 10.74
C TYR A 134 12.78 -3.20 11.60
N SER A 135 12.71 -4.49 11.96
CA SER A 135 13.46 -4.93 13.11
C SER A 135 14.96 -5.10 12.87
N GLY A 136 15.40 -5.35 11.66
CA GLY A 136 16.82 -5.63 11.40
C GLY A 136 17.71 -4.38 11.42
N GLU A 137 17.39 -3.37 10.63
CA GLU A 137 18.19 -2.14 10.54
C GLU A 137 17.98 -1.23 11.74
N LEU A 138 16.74 -0.97 12.12
CA LEU A 138 16.41 -0.19 13.30
C LEU A 138 17.02 -0.82 14.58
N ARG A 139 17.00 -2.13 14.69
CA ARG A 139 17.60 -2.84 15.84
C ARG A 139 19.11 -2.71 15.87
N ARG A 140 19.79 -2.73 14.72
CA ARG A 140 21.25 -2.47 14.64
C ARG A 140 21.57 -1.05 15.08
N GLU A 141 20.83 -0.06 14.63
CA GLU A 141 21.00 1.34 15.04
C GLU A 141 20.74 1.52 16.55
N VAL A 142 19.64 0.95 17.06
CA VAL A 142 19.29 0.99 18.49
C VAL A 142 20.35 0.30 19.34
N ASN A 143 20.87 -0.85 18.92
CA ASN A 143 21.91 -1.55 19.65
C ASN A 143 23.24 -0.79 19.63
N ALA A 144 23.60 -0.17 18.52
CA ALA A 144 24.79 0.69 18.44
C ALA A 144 24.69 1.91 19.37
N GLU A 145 23.50 2.53 19.49
CA GLU A 145 23.27 3.60 20.47
C GLU A 145 23.32 3.10 21.92
N ARG A 146 22.72 1.94 22.19
CA ARG A 146 22.72 1.34 23.53
C ARG A 146 24.12 0.98 23.98
N GLU A 147 24.97 0.48 23.10
CA GLU A 147 26.36 0.17 23.35
C GLU A 147 27.16 1.44 23.72
N LYS A 148 26.99 2.55 22.98
CA LYS A 148 27.57 3.86 23.31
C LYS A 148 27.15 4.38 24.68
N LEU A 149 25.95 4.00 25.15
CA LEU A 149 25.44 4.37 26.47
C LEU A 149 25.77 3.34 27.57
N GLY A 150 26.62 2.33 27.29
CA GLY A 150 26.99 1.27 28.24
C GLY A 150 25.80 0.36 28.63
N LYS A 151 24.76 0.29 27.77
CA LYS A 151 23.60 -0.58 27.97
C LYS A 151 23.78 -1.88 27.21
N LYS A 152 23.28 -2.99 27.76
CA LYS A 152 23.24 -4.26 27.04
C LYS A 152 22.44 -4.13 25.75
N PRO A 153 22.92 -4.71 24.64
CA PRO A 153 22.14 -4.77 23.40
C PRO A 153 20.79 -5.46 23.66
N ILE A 154 19.80 -5.14 22.86
CA ILE A 154 18.54 -5.88 22.83
C ILE A 154 18.85 -7.19 22.13
N GLU A 155 18.81 -8.30 22.88
CA GLU A 155 18.99 -9.63 22.33
C GLU A 155 17.87 -9.91 21.32
N ASP A 156 18.20 -10.62 20.24
CA ASP A 156 17.19 -11.16 19.37
C ASP A 156 16.37 -12.14 20.22
N ASP A 157 15.07 -11.87 20.36
CA ASP A 157 14.15 -12.90 20.77
C ASP A 157 14.31 -14.01 19.72
N ASP A 158 14.92 -15.14 20.08
CA ASP A 158 15.12 -16.30 19.19
C ASP A 158 13.79 -16.78 18.56
N ASN A 159 12.68 -16.31 19.09
CA ASN A 159 11.32 -16.49 18.61
C ASN A 159 11.03 -15.78 17.26
N ASN A 160 11.87 -14.85 16.81
CA ASN A 160 11.65 -14.08 15.58
C ASN A 160 12.70 -14.34 14.48
N ASN A 161 13.60 -15.30 14.68
CA ASN A 161 14.59 -15.66 13.66
C ASN A 161 13.93 -16.46 12.54
N PRO A 162 13.93 -15.98 11.27
CA PRO A 162 13.39 -16.73 10.13
C PRO A 162 14.06 -18.09 9.91
N GLN A 163 15.27 -18.29 10.48
CA GLN A 163 16.04 -19.52 10.36
C GLN A 163 15.78 -20.52 11.50
N ASN A 164 15.04 -20.10 12.55
CA ASN A 164 14.68 -21.01 13.65
C ASN A 164 13.16 -21.29 13.64
N PRO A 165 12.71 -22.42 13.09
CA PRO A 165 11.29 -22.72 12.90
C PRO A 165 10.49 -23.03 14.17
N GLY A 166 11.08 -22.96 15.37
CA GLY A 166 10.48 -23.49 16.60
C GLY A 166 9.92 -22.50 17.62
N GLY A 167 10.13 -21.19 17.51
CA GLY A 167 9.96 -20.29 18.64
C GLY A 167 9.14 -19.00 18.46
N GLY A 168 8.45 -18.79 17.36
CA GLY A 168 7.69 -17.54 17.11
C GLY A 168 6.31 -17.53 17.76
N GLU A 169 5.88 -16.39 18.32
CA GLU A 169 4.48 -16.18 18.71
C GLU A 169 3.59 -16.38 17.47
N THR A 170 2.68 -17.32 17.55
CA THR A 170 1.66 -17.56 16.53
C THR A 170 0.43 -16.69 16.78
N ALA A 171 -0.20 -16.23 15.72
CA ALA A 171 -1.49 -15.56 15.79
C ALA A 171 -2.50 -16.33 14.91
N GLU A 172 -3.74 -16.41 15.37
CA GLU A 172 -4.81 -16.93 14.54
C GLU A 172 -5.15 -15.95 13.43
N LYS A 173 -5.00 -16.38 12.19
CA LYS A 173 -5.45 -15.66 11.02
C LYS A 173 -6.74 -16.30 10.48
N THR A 174 -7.74 -15.48 10.24
CA THR A 174 -8.98 -15.93 9.56
C THR A 174 -8.76 -15.86 8.06
N VAL A 175 -8.79 -17.02 7.40
CA VAL A 175 -8.55 -17.16 5.96
C VAL A 175 -9.84 -17.64 5.29
N SER A 176 -10.22 -17.03 4.18
CA SER A 176 -11.34 -17.47 3.38
C SER A 176 -11.02 -18.77 2.65
N THR A 177 -11.95 -19.73 2.67
CA THR A 177 -11.79 -20.97 1.88
C THR A 177 -12.25 -20.82 0.44
N THR A 178 -12.89 -19.71 0.09
CA THR A 178 -13.36 -19.42 -1.27
C THR A 178 -12.45 -18.46 -2.02
N ASP A 179 -11.66 -17.69 -1.30
CA ASP A 179 -10.68 -16.73 -1.83
C ASP A 179 -9.55 -16.58 -0.80
N PRO A 180 -8.54 -17.45 -0.83
CA PRO A 180 -7.48 -17.50 0.20
C PRO A 180 -6.58 -16.27 0.23
N ASP A 181 -6.48 -15.55 -0.87
CA ASP A 181 -5.57 -14.40 -1.03
C ASP A 181 -6.13 -13.12 -0.38
N CYS A 182 -7.46 -13.07 -0.14
CA CYS A 182 -8.07 -11.93 0.55
C CYS A 182 -7.81 -11.94 2.06
N GLY A 183 -7.95 -10.77 2.70
CA GLY A 183 -7.81 -10.61 4.15
C GLY A 183 -9.13 -10.30 4.84
N MET A 184 -9.25 -10.68 6.12
CA MET A 184 -10.39 -10.28 6.94
C MET A 184 -10.19 -8.83 7.40
N PHE A 185 -10.88 -7.91 6.78
CA PHE A 185 -10.93 -6.51 7.16
C PHE A 185 -11.94 -6.31 8.30
N VAL A 186 -11.55 -5.53 9.30
CA VAL A 186 -12.39 -5.21 10.46
C VAL A 186 -12.34 -3.68 10.69
N LYS A 187 -13.51 -3.03 10.57
CA LYS A 187 -13.65 -1.60 10.88
C LYS A 187 -14.67 -1.41 11.99
N GLY A 188 -14.19 -0.96 13.15
CA GLY A 188 -15.03 -0.83 14.34
C GLY A 188 -15.60 -2.19 14.81
N GLU A 189 -16.73 -2.15 15.53
CA GLU A 189 -17.33 -3.35 16.13
C GLU A 189 -18.22 -4.15 15.17
N HIS A 190 -18.69 -3.53 14.10
CA HIS A 190 -19.80 -4.06 13.28
C HIS A 190 -19.43 -4.45 11.86
N GLU A 191 -18.33 -3.91 11.31
CA GLU A 191 -17.95 -4.18 9.94
C GLU A 191 -16.82 -5.20 9.88
N ARG A 192 -17.16 -6.43 9.48
CA ARG A 192 -16.21 -7.51 9.20
C ARG A 192 -16.49 -8.07 7.81
N GLN A 193 -15.50 -8.04 6.95
CA GLN A 193 -15.63 -8.59 5.60
C GLN A 193 -14.28 -9.03 5.05
N PHE A 194 -14.32 -10.00 4.16
CA PHE A 194 -13.15 -10.32 3.35
C PHE A 194 -12.96 -9.23 2.31
N ALA A 195 -11.76 -8.70 2.23
CA ALA A 195 -11.40 -7.59 1.35
C ALA A 195 -9.95 -7.69 0.90
N TYR A 196 -9.68 -7.00 -0.18
CA TYR A 196 -8.35 -6.55 -0.57
C TYR A 196 -8.21 -5.07 -0.21
N GLU A 197 -7.00 -4.58 -0.15
CA GLU A 197 -6.71 -3.16 -0.02
C GLU A 197 -5.84 -2.73 -1.19
N ALA A 198 -6.30 -1.72 -1.93
CA ALA A 198 -5.55 -1.10 -3.00
C ALA A 198 -4.91 0.19 -2.46
N HIS A 199 -3.58 0.18 -2.32
CA HIS A 199 -2.78 1.34 -1.98
C HIS A 199 -2.45 2.07 -3.28
N THR A 200 -2.98 3.26 -3.44
CA THR A 200 -2.84 4.05 -4.66
C THR A 200 -1.99 5.28 -4.41
N VAL A 201 -1.14 5.61 -5.37
CA VAL A 201 -0.44 6.89 -5.42
C VAL A 201 -0.99 7.71 -6.55
N CYS A 202 -1.49 8.90 -6.25
CA CYS A 202 -2.02 9.83 -7.23
C CYS A 202 -1.25 11.16 -7.22
N ASP A 203 -1.25 11.86 -8.34
CA ASP A 203 -0.83 13.25 -8.40
C ASP A 203 -1.96 14.21 -7.96
N LYS A 204 -1.68 15.52 -7.94
CA LYS A 204 -2.66 16.55 -7.60
C LYS A 204 -3.85 16.64 -8.57
N SER A 205 -3.75 16.05 -9.75
CA SER A 205 -4.79 16.01 -10.78
C SER A 205 -5.54 14.68 -10.80
N TRP A 206 -5.30 13.83 -9.80
CA TRP A 206 -5.90 12.50 -9.61
C TRP A 206 -5.47 11.45 -10.65
N PHE A 207 -4.38 11.68 -11.36
CA PHE A 207 -3.76 10.61 -12.14
C PHE A 207 -3.10 9.61 -11.22
N VAL A 208 -3.46 8.35 -11.35
CA VAL A 208 -2.82 7.25 -10.62
C VAL A 208 -1.42 7.03 -11.20
N LEU A 209 -0.40 7.07 -10.35
CA LEU A 209 1.01 6.89 -10.69
C LEU A 209 1.53 5.50 -10.39
N GLY A 210 0.93 4.86 -9.38
CA GLY A 210 1.25 3.50 -8.95
C GLY A 210 0.13 2.92 -8.11
N VAL A 211 0.08 1.59 -8.06
CA VAL A 211 -0.89 0.85 -7.26
C VAL A 211 -0.30 -0.45 -6.76
N GLU A 212 -0.47 -0.73 -5.48
CA GLU A 212 -0.14 -2.01 -4.86
C GLU A 212 -1.42 -2.60 -4.23
N VAL A 213 -1.66 -3.88 -4.45
CA VAL A 213 -2.85 -4.55 -3.90
C VAL A 213 -2.42 -5.59 -2.88
N THR A 214 -2.91 -5.46 -1.65
CA THR A 214 -2.63 -6.38 -0.56
C THR A 214 -3.90 -7.04 -0.04
N ALA A 215 -3.75 -8.07 0.79
CA ALA A 215 -4.87 -8.59 1.56
C ALA A 215 -5.38 -7.51 2.54
N GLY A 216 -6.70 -7.34 2.66
CA GLY A 216 -7.31 -6.23 3.41
C GLY A 216 -7.09 -6.24 4.93
N ASN A 217 -6.24 -7.10 5.44
CA ASN A 217 -5.77 -7.13 6.83
C ASN A 217 -4.27 -6.78 6.97
N VAL A 218 -3.63 -6.38 5.88
CA VAL A 218 -2.27 -5.85 5.89
C VAL A 218 -2.35 -4.37 6.31
N HIS A 219 -1.47 -3.96 7.21
CA HIS A 219 -1.47 -2.57 7.67
C HIS A 219 -0.83 -1.66 6.61
N ASP A 220 -1.40 -0.47 6.40
CA ASP A 220 -0.98 0.53 5.40
C ASP A 220 0.53 0.77 5.40
N SER A 221 1.12 0.90 6.57
CA SER A 221 2.57 1.12 6.71
C SER A 221 3.45 -0.04 6.21
N VAL A 222 2.89 -1.24 6.02
CA VAL A 222 3.63 -2.40 5.48
C VAL A 222 3.62 -2.37 3.94
N ALA A 223 2.49 -1.99 3.37
CA ALA A 223 2.35 -1.89 1.91
C ALA A 223 3.04 -0.65 1.33
N TRP A 224 3.31 0.36 2.18
CA TRP A 224 3.85 1.64 1.77
C TRP A 224 5.18 1.54 1.03
N ASP A 225 6.12 0.74 1.52
CA ASP A 225 7.45 0.61 0.91
C ASP A 225 7.36 0.20 -0.55
N ALA A 226 6.51 -0.78 -0.88
CA ALA A 226 6.37 -1.29 -2.24
C ALA A 226 5.83 -0.22 -3.20
N VAL A 227 4.74 0.45 -2.82
CA VAL A 227 4.11 1.46 -3.68
C VAL A 227 4.94 2.75 -3.76
N TYR A 228 5.59 3.14 -2.67
CA TYR A 228 6.47 4.31 -2.63
C TYR A 228 7.71 4.11 -3.49
N ASP A 229 8.41 2.98 -3.34
CA ASP A 229 9.63 2.67 -4.10
C ASP A 229 9.33 2.52 -5.60
N GLU A 230 8.17 1.98 -5.97
CA GLU A 230 7.74 1.92 -7.37
C GLU A 230 7.63 3.32 -7.97
N VAL A 231 6.95 4.24 -7.29
CA VAL A 231 6.68 5.58 -7.79
C VAL A 231 7.95 6.44 -7.78
N THR A 232 8.75 6.42 -6.73
CA THR A 232 9.98 7.23 -6.65
C THR A 232 11.06 6.75 -7.62
N ARG A 233 11.09 5.46 -7.95
CA ARG A 233 11.95 4.93 -9.02
C ARG A 233 11.55 5.43 -10.41
N LYS A 234 10.24 5.63 -10.64
CA LYS A 234 9.71 6.15 -11.93
C LYS A 234 9.82 7.67 -12.04
N PHE A 235 9.64 8.36 -10.92
CA PHE A 235 9.53 9.83 -10.88
C PHE A 235 10.52 10.43 -9.89
N ASN A 236 11.64 10.90 -10.40
CA ASN A 236 12.68 11.58 -9.60
C ASN A 236 12.27 12.98 -9.10
N GLU A 237 11.13 13.51 -9.61
CA GLU A 237 10.65 14.85 -9.27
C GLU A 237 9.77 14.90 -8.03
N VAL A 238 9.51 13.79 -7.37
CA VAL A 238 8.67 13.75 -6.15
C VAL A 238 9.30 14.57 -5.04
N LYS A 239 8.62 15.65 -4.64
CA LYS A 239 9.06 16.56 -3.58
C LYS A 239 8.22 16.45 -2.31
N PHE A 240 6.94 16.19 -2.45
CA PHE A 240 6.00 16.09 -1.35
C PHE A 240 5.23 14.78 -1.42
N VAL A 241 5.20 14.06 -0.31
CA VAL A 241 4.48 12.80 -0.16
C VAL A 241 3.42 12.96 0.90
N THR A 242 2.18 13.10 0.47
CA THR A 242 1.03 13.30 1.36
C THR A 242 0.37 11.96 1.69
N MET A 243 0.19 11.70 2.97
CA MET A 243 -0.32 10.43 3.48
C MET A 243 -1.29 10.66 4.63
N ASP A 244 -2.17 9.71 4.87
CA ASP A 244 -3.08 9.74 6.02
C ASP A 244 -2.40 9.29 7.34
N ALA A 245 -3.20 9.16 8.42
CA ALA A 245 -2.69 8.78 9.73
C ALA A 245 -2.25 7.30 9.81
N GLY A 246 -2.74 6.42 8.94
CA GLY A 246 -2.36 5.01 8.85
C GLY A 246 -0.89 4.83 8.48
N TYR A 247 -0.36 5.73 7.66
CA TYR A 247 1.05 5.76 7.24
C TYR A 247 1.96 6.52 8.19
N LYS A 248 1.45 7.12 9.26
CA LYS A 248 2.24 7.96 10.17
C LYS A 248 3.14 7.13 11.08
N THR A 249 4.28 6.70 10.57
CA THR A 249 5.33 6.00 11.32
C THR A 249 6.66 6.75 11.26
N PRO A 250 7.53 6.63 12.27
CA PRO A 250 8.87 7.23 12.23
C PRO A 250 9.71 6.75 11.05
N TRP A 251 9.56 5.48 10.68
CA TRP A 251 10.27 4.88 9.54
C TRP A 251 9.88 5.56 8.22
N ILE A 252 8.60 5.65 7.91
CA ILE A 252 8.10 6.29 6.69
C ILE A 252 8.58 7.74 6.60
N ALA A 253 8.49 8.48 7.70
CA ALA A 253 8.97 9.86 7.75
C ALA A 253 10.48 9.94 7.51
N LYS A 254 11.29 9.04 8.14
CA LYS A 254 12.73 8.98 7.97
C LYS A 254 13.11 8.69 6.53
N LYS A 255 12.59 7.60 5.94
CA LYS A 255 12.89 7.17 4.57
C LYS A 255 12.51 8.25 3.56
N THR A 256 11.32 8.86 3.68
CA THR A 256 10.89 9.94 2.79
C THR A 256 11.85 11.13 2.84
N LEU A 257 12.36 11.51 4.03
CA LEU A 257 13.31 12.60 4.18
C LEU A 257 14.71 12.24 3.65
N GLU A 258 15.16 11.02 3.85
CA GLU A 258 16.46 10.53 3.34
C GLU A 258 16.47 10.47 1.81
N ASP A 259 15.35 10.17 1.18
CA ASP A 259 15.17 10.21 -0.27
C ASP A 259 15.02 11.65 -0.83
N GLY A 260 15.10 12.68 0.02
CA GLY A 260 15.03 14.08 -0.35
C GLY A 260 13.61 14.63 -0.56
N SER A 261 12.58 13.87 -0.22
CA SER A 261 11.18 14.28 -0.26
C SER A 261 10.68 14.73 1.11
N VAL A 262 9.61 15.51 1.14
CA VAL A 262 8.98 16.01 2.37
C VAL A 262 7.72 15.21 2.68
N PRO A 263 7.66 14.45 3.78
CA PRO A 263 6.44 13.77 4.20
C PRO A 263 5.41 14.77 4.72
N VAL A 264 4.22 14.78 4.14
CA VAL A 264 3.09 15.59 4.57
C VAL A 264 2.10 14.69 5.31
N LEU A 265 2.13 14.78 6.62
CA LEU A 265 1.36 13.91 7.53
C LEU A 265 0.34 14.72 8.32
N PRO A 266 -0.82 14.12 8.70
CA PRO A 266 -1.84 14.83 9.44
C PRO A 266 -1.34 15.28 10.81
N TYR A 267 -1.75 16.48 11.21
CA TYR A 267 -1.49 16.97 12.55
C TYR A 267 -2.20 16.11 13.59
N THR A 268 -1.45 15.63 14.55
CA THR A 268 -2.01 14.92 15.71
C THR A 268 -2.05 15.88 16.90
N ARG A 269 -3.25 16.19 17.39
CA ARG A 269 -3.41 17.05 18.56
C ARG A 269 -2.72 16.39 19.76
N TYR A 270 -1.90 17.18 20.45
CA TYR A 270 -1.29 16.74 21.70
C TYR A 270 -2.36 16.51 22.78
N THR A 271 -2.44 15.29 23.29
CA THR A 271 -3.38 14.87 24.34
C THR A 271 -2.72 14.73 25.72
N GLY A 272 -1.46 15.17 25.87
CA GLY A 272 -0.73 15.10 27.13
C GLY A 272 -1.32 15.98 28.24
N ARG A 273 -0.82 15.79 29.45
CA ARG A 273 -1.23 16.54 30.63
C ARG A 273 -1.05 18.05 30.43
N GLN A 274 -2.06 18.83 30.80
CA GLN A 274 -2.02 20.29 30.65
C GLN A 274 -1.09 20.98 31.66
N ASP A 275 -0.76 20.30 32.75
CA ASP A 275 0.14 20.75 33.82
C ASP A 275 1.63 20.53 33.51
N ARG A 276 1.97 20.05 32.32
CA ARG A 276 3.35 19.80 31.89
C ARG A 276 3.68 20.58 30.62
N TYR A 277 4.96 20.91 30.49
CA TYR A 277 5.48 21.46 29.25
C TYR A 277 5.24 20.50 28.08
N LYS A 278 4.90 21.08 26.95
CA LYS A 278 4.58 20.33 25.71
C LYS A 278 5.88 20.05 24.95
N PRO A 279 5.93 18.99 24.13
CA PRO A 279 7.16 18.61 23.42
C PRO A 279 7.81 19.75 22.63
N TRP A 280 7.02 20.64 22.03
CA TRP A 280 7.53 21.76 21.24
C TRP A 280 8.03 22.95 22.05
N GLU A 281 7.85 22.95 23.37
CA GLU A 281 8.39 23.99 24.27
C GLU A 281 9.84 23.69 24.69
N TYR A 282 10.33 22.47 24.35
CA TYR A 282 11.72 22.08 24.56
C TYR A 282 12.57 22.44 23.36
N THR A 283 13.74 23.00 23.58
CA THR A 283 14.71 23.31 22.52
C THR A 283 15.73 22.18 22.41
N TYR A 284 15.87 21.61 21.22
CA TYR A 284 16.87 20.57 20.95
C TYR A 284 18.21 21.18 20.52
N ASP A 285 19.29 20.73 21.12
CA ASP A 285 20.65 21.04 20.73
C ASP A 285 21.28 19.81 20.06
N PRO A 286 21.41 19.82 18.72
CA PRO A 286 21.96 18.67 17.99
C PRO A 286 23.45 18.46 18.23
N ALA A 287 24.22 19.49 18.61
CA ALA A 287 25.65 19.38 18.85
C ALA A 287 25.97 18.57 20.12
N ASN A 288 25.10 18.67 21.12
CA ASN A 288 25.30 17.98 22.42
C ASN A 288 24.29 16.84 22.63
N ASP A 289 23.38 16.60 21.68
CA ASP A 289 22.25 15.64 21.79
C ASP A 289 21.49 15.83 23.12
N THR A 290 21.04 17.07 23.38
CA THR A 290 20.32 17.43 24.60
C THR A 290 19.08 18.25 24.30
N TYR A 291 18.08 18.18 25.18
CA TYR A 291 16.95 19.10 25.19
C TYR A 291 17.06 20.06 26.36
N THR A 292 16.75 21.33 26.13
CA THR A 292 16.60 22.33 27.19
C THR A 292 15.11 22.57 27.45
N CYS A 293 14.67 22.42 28.69
CA CYS A 293 13.29 22.70 29.07
C CYS A 293 13.06 24.23 29.18
N PRO A 294 11.81 24.73 29.17
CA PRO A 294 11.49 26.17 29.29
C PRO A 294 12.05 26.84 30.54
N ARG A 295 12.38 26.07 31.60
CA ARG A 295 13.05 26.57 32.83
C ARG A 295 14.58 26.47 32.79
N GLY A 296 15.17 26.13 31.66
CA GLY A 296 16.63 26.03 31.50
C GLY A 296 17.24 24.71 31.96
N GLY A 297 16.45 23.74 32.42
CA GLY A 297 16.94 22.41 32.77
C GLY A 297 17.36 21.62 31.55
N ILE A 298 18.53 20.95 31.61
CA ILE A 298 19.09 20.15 30.52
C ILE A 298 18.65 18.69 30.66
N LEU A 299 18.01 18.16 29.62
CA LEU A 299 17.64 16.77 29.51
C LEU A 299 18.67 16.06 28.62
N ARG A 300 19.26 14.97 29.11
CA ARG A 300 20.22 14.17 28.38
C ARG A 300 19.60 12.87 27.91
N HIS A 301 20.07 12.35 26.79
CA HIS A 301 19.64 11.04 26.30
C HIS A 301 20.01 9.96 27.34
N THR A 302 19.05 9.13 27.72
CA THR A 302 19.20 8.09 28.71
C THR A 302 18.99 6.69 28.18
N THR A 303 18.08 6.50 27.23
CA THR A 303 17.79 5.20 26.64
C THR A 303 16.99 5.35 25.36
N THR A 304 17.15 4.36 24.48
CA THR A 304 16.30 4.18 23.30
C THR A 304 15.52 2.87 23.49
N ASP A 305 14.21 2.91 23.26
CA ASP A 305 13.35 1.73 23.36
C ASP A 305 13.44 0.83 22.12
N ARG A 306 12.67 -0.28 22.12
CA ARG A 306 12.66 -1.25 21.02
C ARG A 306 12.09 -0.69 19.71
N ASP A 307 11.32 0.37 19.79
CA ASP A 307 10.71 1.06 18.66
C ASP A 307 11.57 2.23 18.14
N GLY A 308 12.83 2.36 18.65
CA GLY A 308 13.76 3.42 18.27
C GLY A 308 13.46 4.77 18.92
N LYS A 309 12.56 4.82 19.90
CA LYS A 309 12.15 6.05 20.56
C LYS A 309 13.15 6.45 21.62
N ARG A 310 13.77 7.59 21.46
CA ARG A 310 14.77 8.15 22.40
C ARG A 310 14.09 8.79 23.60
N THR A 311 14.55 8.49 24.80
CA THR A 311 14.11 9.08 26.06
C THR A 311 15.20 10.00 26.62
N TYR A 312 14.84 11.25 26.87
CA TYR A 312 15.69 12.25 27.50
C TYR A 312 15.20 12.56 28.91
N ARG A 313 16.11 12.68 29.89
CA ARG A 313 15.78 12.96 31.28
C ARG A 313 16.65 14.03 31.84
N SER A 314 16.12 14.88 32.73
CA SER A 314 16.84 15.77 33.61
C SER A 314 17.11 15.09 34.96
N THR A 315 17.99 15.66 35.76
CA THR A 315 18.18 15.23 37.16
C THR A 315 17.01 15.74 38.01
N PRO A 316 16.65 15.01 39.11
CA PRO A 316 15.57 15.46 40.00
C PRO A 316 15.84 16.83 40.63
N GLU A 317 17.10 17.21 40.82
CA GLU A 317 17.52 18.51 41.36
C GLU A 317 17.15 19.66 40.41
N GLN A 318 17.39 19.47 39.12
CA GLN A 318 17.04 20.45 38.09
C GLN A 318 15.52 20.61 37.87
N CYS A 319 14.72 19.62 38.24
CA CYS A 319 13.27 19.70 38.15
C CYS A 319 12.60 20.35 39.38
N ARG A 320 13.31 20.49 40.50
CA ARG A 320 12.78 21.10 41.73
C ARG A 320 13.03 22.59 41.83
N SER A 321 13.96 23.10 41.06
CA SER A 321 14.27 24.54 40.93
C SER A 321 13.35 25.15 39.84
#